data_72bb1ed367dfcca8e2e3dd45640fdc52
#
_entry.id   72bb1ed367dfcca8e2e3dd45640fdc52
#
_cell.length_a   1.000
_cell.length_b   1.000
_cell.length_c   1.000
_cell.angle_alpha   90.00
_cell.angle_beta   90.00
_cell.angle_gamma   90.00
#
_symmetry.space_group_name_H-M   'P 1'
#
loop_
_entity.id
_entity.type
_entity.pdbx_description
1 polymer ?
#
loop_
_entity_poly.entity_id
_entity_poly.type
_entity_poly.pdbx_seq_one_letter_code
_entity_poly.pdbx_strand_id
1 'polypeptide(L)'
;MKTFLLKGLQIIESQNEEIVKTDINLLDGLIINREDDNNTWLIEALVDKNYLDFFKVIQEKEEQVMIEVKISKTTNAPATFITSIDSINNIGKHINVMLMGKIIDKRKSKIEEMLSELIEKGYEGEILLTKFKSLL
;
A
#
# COMPACT_ATOMS: atom_id res chain seq x y z
N MET A 1 -10.02 -4.89 18.14
CA MET A 1 -9.37 -3.88 17.28
C MET A 1 -8.05 -3.47 17.88
N LYS A 2 -6.99 -3.49 17.09
CA LYS A 2 -5.64 -3.12 17.53
C LYS A 2 -5.10 -1.98 16.68
N THR A 3 -4.44 -1.02 17.34
CA THR A 3 -3.88 0.16 16.69
C THR A 3 -2.37 0.19 16.89
N PHE A 4 -1.63 0.45 15.81
CA PHE A 4 -0.17 0.53 15.81
C PHE A 4 0.28 1.82 15.13
N LEU A 5 1.51 2.24 15.42
CA LEU A 5 2.12 3.36 14.71
C LEU A 5 2.57 2.94 13.32
N LEU A 6 2.33 3.80 12.34
CA LEU A 6 2.86 3.65 10.98
C LEU A 6 4.20 4.38 10.93
N LYS A 7 5.30 3.66 10.75
CA LYS A 7 6.65 4.21 10.76
C LYS A 7 7.33 4.25 9.40
N GLY A 8 6.75 3.62 8.40
CA GLY A 8 7.24 3.65 7.03
C GLY A 8 6.16 3.26 6.07
N LEU A 9 6.18 3.83 4.88
CA LEU A 9 5.22 3.55 3.82
C LEU A 9 5.92 3.63 2.47
N GLN A 10 5.79 2.58 1.67
CA GLN A 10 6.18 2.56 0.28
C GLN A 10 5.00 2.15 -0.57
N ILE A 11 4.82 2.84 -1.69
CA ILE A 11 3.84 2.47 -2.70
C ILE A 11 4.54 1.62 -3.75
N ILE A 12 3.98 0.46 -4.04
CA ILE A 12 4.56 -0.51 -4.99
C ILE A 12 3.70 -0.51 -6.25
N GLU A 13 4.32 -0.15 -7.37
CA GLU A 13 3.66 -0.07 -8.67
C GLU A 13 4.44 -0.85 -9.73
N SER A 14 3.78 -1.26 -10.80
CA SER A 14 4.45 -1.79 -11.99
C SER A 14 4.48 -0.70 -13.05
N GLN A 15 5.68 -0.37 -13.54
CA GLN A 15 5.89 0.63 -14.60
C GLN A 15 6.93 0.08 -15.57
N ASN A 16 6.61 0.11 -16.87
CA ASN A 16 7.54 -0.31 -17.93
C ASN A 16 8.16 -1.70 -17.68
N GLU A 17 7.32 -2.66 -17.28
CA GLU A 17 7.73 -4.04 -16.95
C GLU A 17 8.66 -4.17 -15.75
N GLU A 18 8.74 -3.13 -14.91
CA GLU A 18 9.55 -3.12 -13.70
C GLU A 18 8.71 -2.81 -12.47
N ILE A 19 9.16 -3.29 -11.32
CA ILE A 19 8.55 -2.95 -10.03
C ILE A 19 9.18 -1.65 -9.55
N VAL A 20 8.36 -0.64 -9.32
CA VAL A 20 8.79 0.66 -8.80
C VAL A 20 8.24 0.82 -7.38
N LYS A 21 9.13 1.10 -6.44
CA LYS A 21 8.77 1.39 -5.05
C LYS A 21 9.01 2.88 -4.79
N THR A 22 7.97 3.56 -4.36
CA THR A 22 8.03 4.97 -4.02
C THR A 22 7.95 5.14 -2.51
N ASP A 23 9.02 5.66 -1.91
CA ASP A 23 9.02 5.99 -0.49
C ASP A 23 8.16 7.23 -0.25
N ILE A 24 7.29 7.12 0.77
CA ILE A 24 6.45 8.23 1.19
C ILE A 24 7.02 8.80 2.48
N ASN A 25 7.28 10.09 2.48
CA ASN A 25 7.78 10.80 3.65
C ASN A 25 6.61 11.09 4.60
N LEU A 26 6.49 10.25 5.64
CA LEU A 26 5.41 10.35 6.62
C LEU A 26 5.67 11.46 7.64
N LEU A 27 4.65 12.26 7.90
CA LEU A 27 4.63 13.19 9.03
C LEU A 27 4.08 12.49 10.28
N ASP A 28 3.09 11.63 10.10
CA ASP A 28 2.49 10.81 11.13
C ASP A 28 1.69 9.68 10.47
N GLY A 29 1.26 8.69 11.24
CA GLY A 29 0.42 7.65 10.69
C GLY A 29 0.05 6.57 11.69
N LEU A 30 -1.04 5.89 11.40
CA LEU A 30 -1.58 4.80 12.21
C LEU A 30 -1.93 3.61 11.32
N ILE A 31 -1.82 2.44 11.90
CA ILE A 31 -2.29 1.20 11.28
C ILE A 31 -3.28 0.55 12.25
N ILE A 32 -4.46 0.24 11.76
CA ILE A 32 -5.52 -0.35 12.56
C ILE A 32 -5.88 -1.73 12.00
N ASN A 33 -5.69 -2.76 12.80
CA ASN A 33 -6.23 -4.08 12.52
C ASN A 33 -7.63 -4.11 13.12
N ARG A 34 -8.64 -4.12 12.27
CA ARG A 34 -10.03 -4.10 12.73
C ARG A 34 -10.45 -5.39 13.40
N GLU A 35 -9.72 -6.49 13.12
CA GLU A 35 -10.04 -7.81 13.65
C GLU A 35 -11.49 -8.22 13.34
N ASP A 36 -11.98 -7.80 12.16
CA ASP A 36 -13.31 -8.17 11.69
C ASP A 36 -13.27 -9.49 10.89
N ASP A 37 -14.44 -9.97 10.48
CA ASP A 37 -14.57 -11.24 9.76
C ASP A 37 -13.88 -11.20 8.39
N ASN A 38 -13.63 -10.02 7.84
CA ASN A 38 -12.99 -9.81 6.55
C ASN A 38 -11.48 -9.59 6.64
N ASN A 39 -10.91 -9.60 7.84
CA ASN A 39 -9.50 -9.30 8.08
C ASN A 39 -9.09 -7.95 7.49
N THR A 40 -9.91 -6.94 7.69
CA THR A 40 -9.69 -5.61 7.14
C THR A 40 -8.72 -4.83 8.00
N TRP A 41 -7.73 -4.21 7.34
CA TRP A 41 -6.78 -3.29 7.94
C TRP A 41 -7.01 -1.89 7.38
N LEU A 42 -6.83 -0.91 8.23
CA LEU A 42 -6.93 0.50 7.87
C LEU A 42 -5.57 1.14 8.08
N ILE A 43 -5.05 1.82 7.06
CA ILE A 43 -3.78 2.53 7.13
C ILE A 43 -4.07 4.02 6.91
N GLU A 44 -3.68 4.83 7.86
CA GLU A 44 -3.89 6.27 7.84
C GLU A 44 -2.53 6.96 7.82
N ALA A 45 -2.27 7.75 6.78
CA ALA A 45 -0.99 8.42 6.57
C ALA A 45 -1.19 9.93 6.46
N LEU A 46 -0.54 10.67 7.35
CA LEU A 46 -0.47 12.13 7.27
C LEU A 46 0.82 12.49 6.54
N VAL A 47 0.68 13.17 5.40
CA VAL A 47 1.79 13.52 4.52
C VAL A 47 1.67 14.96 4.05
N ASP A 48 2.76 15.49 3.50
CA ASP A 48 2.75 16.84 2.92
C ASP A 48 1.77 16.92 1.74
N LYS A 49 1.17 18.07 1.56
CA LYS A 49 0.20 18.31 0.49
C LYS A 49 0.78 18.12 -0.91
N ASN A 50 2.10 18.18 -1.07
CA ASN A 50 2.74 17.91 -2.37
C ASN A 50 2.53 16.48 -2.88
N TYR A 51 2.11 15.55 -2.02
CA TYR A 51 1.74 14.18 -2.44
C TYR A 51 0.31 14.08 -2.98
N LEU A 52 -0.47 15.16 -2.94
CA LEU A 52 -1.89 15.12 -3.32
C LEU A 52 -2.10 14.57 -4.72
N ASP A 53 -1.39 15.10 -5.71
CA ASP A 53 -1.54 14.67 -7.10
C ASP A 53 -1.10 13.22 -7.28
N PHE A 54 -0.04 12.82 -6.61
CA PHE A 54 0.46 11.44 -6.63
C PHE A 54 -0.63 10.44 -6.19
N PHE A 55 -1.24 10.68 -5.04
CA PHE A 55 -2.29 9.79 -4.52
C PHE A 55 -3.59 9.88 -5.31
N LYS A 56 -3.95 11.06 -5.81
CA LYS A 56 -5.14 11.21 -6.67
C LYS A 56 -5.01 10.44 -7.97
N VAL A 57 -3.84 10.46 -8.59
CA VAL A 57 -3.58 9.69 -9.81
C VAL A 57 -3.77 8.20 -9.56
N ILE A 58 -3.25 7.69 -8.45
CA ILE A 58 -3.42 6.28 -8.07
C ILE A 58 -4.91 5.98 -7.82
N GLN A 59 -5.60 6.83 -7.08
CA GLN A 59 -7.02 6.65 -6.77
C GLN A 59 -7.89 6.61 -8.02
N GLU A 60 -7.58 7.43 -9.03
CA GLU A 60 -8.34 7.51 -10.27
C GLU A 60 -8.04 6.37 -11.24
N LYS A 61 -6.79 5.89 -11.28
CA LYS A 61 -6.36 4.86 -12.23
C LYS A 61 -6.60 3.45 -11.74
N GLU A 62 -6.48 3.22 -10.46
CA GLU A 62 -6.45 1.89 -9.90
C GLU A 62 -7.41 1.74 -8.73
N GLU A 63 -8.19 0.65 -8.75
CA GLU A 63 -9.04 0.30 -7.62
C GLU A 63 -8.22 -0.27 -6.46
N GLN A 64 -7.04 -0.83 -6.78
CA GLN A 64 -6.18 -1.45 -5.78
C GLN A 64 -4.76 -0.93 -5.93
N VAL A 65 -4.06 -0.84 -4.79
CA VAL A 65 -2.65 -0.47 -4.74
C VAL A 65 -1.93 -1.35 -3.71
N MET A 66 -0.78 -1.87 -4.10
CA MET A 66 0.05 -2.64 -3.18
C MET A 66 0.95 -1.67 -2.41
N ILE A 67 1.05 -1.87 -1.11
CA ILE A 67 1.91 -1.06 -0.25
C ILE A 67 2.75 -1.95 0.66
N GLU A 68 3.88 -1.39 1.09
CA GLU A 68 4.75 -1.99 2.08
C GLU A 68 4.90 -1.01 3.24
N VAL A 69 4.71 -1.48 4.46
CA VAL A 69 4.70 -0.62 5.65
C VAL A 69 5.64 -1.13 6.72
N LYS A 70 6.13 -0.19 7.55
CA LYS A 70 6.84 -0.48 8.79
C LYS A 70 5.88 -0.22 9.94
N ILE A 71 5.63 -1.24 10.75
CA ILE A 71 4.69 -1.20 11.87
C ILE A 71 5.47 -1.01 13.16
N SER A 72 5.09 -0.02 13.96
CA SER A 72 5.62 0.31 15.29
C SER A 72 7.06 0.83 15.32
N LYS A 73 7.98 0.24 14.58
CA LYS A 73 9.40 0.63 14.57
C LYS A 73 9.95 0.61 13.15
N THR A 74 10.82 1.56 12.81
CA THR A 74 11.48 1.62 11.51
C THR A 74 12.41 0.42 11.26
N THR A 75 12.85 -0.26 12.31
CA THR A 75 13.72 -1.43 12.24
C THR A 75 12.98 -2.76 12.08
N ASN A 76 11.65 -2.76 12.19
CA ASN A 76 10.86 -3.96 11.99
C ASN A 76 10.88 -4.40 10.52
N ALA A 77 10.73 -5.70 10.31
CA ALA A 77 10.55 -6.23 8.96
C ALA A 77 9.29 -5.62 8.34
N PRO A 78 9.30 -5.28 7.05
CA PRO A 78 8.13 -4.70 6.41
C PRO A 78 6.98 -5.70 6.26
N ALA A 79 5.76 -5.17 6.32
CA ALA A 79 4.55 -5.93 6.01
C ALA A 79 3.95 -5.40 4.71
N THR A 80 3.42 -6.30 3.90
CA THR A 80 2.84 -5.96 2.59
C THR A 80 1.32 -6.09 2.65
N PHE A 81 0.65 -5.10 2.05
CA PHE A 81 -0.81 -5.05 1.98
C PHE A 81 -1.27 -4.82 0.55
N ILE A 82 -2.42 -5.36 0.20
CA ILE A 82 -3.17 -4.93 -0.98
C ILE A 82 -4.33 -4.10 -0.48
N THR A 83 -4.36 -2.84 -0.90
CA THR A 83 -5.30 -1.85 -0.39
C THR A 83 -6.01 -1.11 -1.51
N SER A 84 -7.03 -0.35 -1.13
CA SER A 84 -7.64 0.69 -1.95
C SER A 84 -7.51 2.01 -1.21
N ILE A 85 -7.38 3.12 -1.93
CA ILE A 85 -7.44 4.44 -1.31
C ILE A 85 -8.91 4.75 -1.01
N ASP A 86 -9.25 4.76 0.27
CA ASP A 86 -10.61 5.05 0.72
C ASP A 86 -10.92 6.54 0.65
N SER A 87 -10.01 7.37 1.13
CA SER A 87 -10.20 8.82 1.12
C SER A 87 -8.88 9.57 1.15
N ILE A 88 -8.92 10.81 0.63
CA ILE A 88 -7.84 11.78 0.71
C ILE A 88 -8.45 13.07 1.22
N ASN A 89 -8.06 13.49 2.42
CA ASN A 89 -8.62 14.67 3.07
C ASN A 89 -7.58 15.77 3.24
N ASN A 90 -7.94 17.00 2.89
CA ASN A 90 -7.06 18.16 3.08
C ASN A 90 -7.11 18.61 4.55
N ILE A 91 -5.92 18.78 5.15
CA ILE A 91 -5.77 19.27 6.52
C ILE A 91 -4.70 20.37 6.47
N GLY A 92 -5.10 21.61 6.16
CA GLY A 92 -4.18 22.73 6.03
C GLY A 92 -3.10 22.51 4.98
N LYS A 93 -1.85 22.42 5.41
CA LYS A 93 -0.69 22.17 4.53
C LYS A 93 -0.42 20.69 4.30
N HIS A 94 -1.23 19.83 4.85
CA HIS A 94 -1.07 18.39 4.81
C HIS A 94 -2.29 17.72 4.18
N ILE A 95 -2.13 16.47 3.86
CA ILE A 95 -3.25 15.60 3.50
C ILE A 95 -3.22 14.35 4.37
N ASN A 96 -4.39 13.83 4.64
CA ASN A 96 -4.56 12.55 5.31
C ASN A 96 -5.07 11.53 4.30
N VAL A 97 -4.24 10.53 4.01
CA VAL A 97 -4.58 9.46 3.06
C VAL A 97 -4.99 8.24 3.85
N MET A 98 -6.18 7.75 3.57
CA MET A 98 -6.72 6.55 4.22
C MET A 98 -6.77 5.42 3.21
N LEU A 99 -6.07 4.32 3.53
CA LEU A 99 -6.04 3.11 2.71
C LEU A 99 -6.67 1.97 3.50
N MET A 100 -7.41 1.13 2.82
CA MET A 100 -8.09 0.00 3.43
C MET A 100 -7.84 -1.26 2.64
N GLY A 101 -7.52 -2.36 3.30
CA GLY A 101 -7.24 -3.61 2.59
C GLY A 101 -6.84 -4.74 3.50
N LYS A 102 -6.08 -5.68 2.92
CA LYS A 102 -5.71 -6.92 3.58
C LYS A 102 -4.20 -7.12 3.58
N ILE A 103 -3.69 -7.69 4.67
CA ILE A 103 -2.28 -8.06 4.76
C ILE A 103 -2.01 -9.30 3.90
N ILE A 104 -0.83 -9.33 3.29
CA ILE A 104 -0.33 -10.49 2.54
C ILE A 104 0.65 -11.23 3.45
N ASP A 105 0.30 -12.45 3.82
CA ASP A 105 1.12 -13.27 4.71
C ASP A 105 2.15 -14.08 3.92
N LYS A 106 3.10 -13.37 3.28
CA LYS A 106 4.18 -13.94 2.49
C LYS A 106 5.49 -13.20 2.78
N ARG A 107 6.61 -13.90 2.61
CA ARG A 107 7.92 -13.27 2.70
C ARG A 107 8.10 -12.28 1.54
N LYS A 108 8.77 -11.17 1.80
CA LYS A 108 9.03 -10.12 0.82
C LYS A 108 9.65 -10.65 -0.49
N SER A 109 10.67 -11.51 -0.39
CA SER A 109 11.32 -12.11 -1.56
C SER A 109 10.34 -12.93 -2.41
N LYS A 110 9.42 -13.64 -1.78
CA LYS A 110 8.41 -14.44 -2.48
C LYS A 110 7.40 -13.57 -3.19
N ILE A 111 6.99 -12.48 -2.56
CA ILE A 111 6.05 -11.50 -3.16
C ILE A 111 6.68 -10.88 -4.40
N GLU A 112 7.93 -10.43 -4.31
CA GLU A 112 8.65 -9.82 -5.44
C GLU A 112 8.84 -10.81 -6.59
N GLU A 113 9.18 -12.05 -6.27
CA GLU A 113 9.31 -13.12 -7.26
C GLU A 113 8.00 -13.36 -8.02
N MET A 114 6.88 -13.46 -7.29
CA MET A 114 5.56 -13.66 -7.89
C MET A 114 5.16 -12.49 -8.79
N LEU A 115 5.39 -11.25 -8.34
CA LEU A 115 5.11 -10.06 -9.13
C LEU A 115 5.96 -10.01 -10.40
N SER A 116 7.26 -10.32 -10.28
CA SER A 116 8.17 -10.32 -11.43
C SER A 116 7.74 -11.34 -12.49
N GLU A 117 7.34 -12.53 -12.07
CA GLU A 117 6.85 -13.57 -13.00
C GLU A 117 5.60 -13.11 -13.75
N LEU A 118 4.66 -12.45 -13.05
CA LEU A 118 3.43 -11.95 -13.68
C LEU A 118 3.73 -10.81 -14.65
N ILE A 119 4.66 -9.92 -14.31
CA ILE A 119 5.10 -8.83 -15.18
C ILE A 119 5.73 -9.39 -16.46
N GLU A 120 6.56 -10.41 -16.36
CA GLU A 120 7.14 -11.09 -17.51
C GLU A 120 6.07 -11.69 -18.43
N LYS A 121 4.93 -12.11 -17.88
CA LYS A 121 3.79 -12.61 -18.64
C LYS A 121 2.93 -11.50 -19.24
N GLY A 122 3.27 -10.24 -19.01
CA GLY A 122 2.59 -9.08 -19.61
C GLY A 122 1.47 -8.47 -18.77
N TYR A 123 1.31 -8.87 -17.51
CA TYR A 123 0.30 -8.27 -16.63
C TYR A 123 0.82 -6.98 -16.02
N GLU A 124 -0.01 -5.96 -15.97
CA GLU A 124 0.31 -4.64 -15.41
C GLU A 124 -0.91 -4.06 -14.68
N GLY A 125 -0.65 -3.12 -13.74
CA GLY A 125 -1.68 -2.36 -13.04
C GLY A 125 -2.69 -3.21 -12.29
N GLU A 126 -3.96 -2.92 -12.45
CA GLU A 126 -5.07 -3.61 -11.79
C GLU A 126 -5.11 -5.11 -12.13
N ILE A 127 -4.84 -5.45 -13.38
CA ILE A 127 -4.83 -6.85 -13.83
C ILE A 127 -3.70 -7.63 -13.14
N LEU A 128 -2.54 -7.01 -12.96
CA LEU A 128 -1.42 -7.61 -12.24
C LEU A 128 -1.83 -8.00 -10.82
N LEU A 129 -2.47 -7.09 -10.09
CA LEU A 129 -2.89 -7.34 -8.71
C LEU A 129 -4.00 -8.38 -8.63
N THR A 130 -4.92 -8.39 -9.58
CA THR A 130 -5.98 -9.40 -9.66
C THR A 130 -5.39 -10.80 -9.85
N LYS A 131 -4.42 -10.94 -10.76
CA LYS A 131 -3.72 -12.21 -10.99
C LYS A 131 -2.88 -12.61 -9.79
N PHE A 132 -2.20 -11.66 -9.17
CA PHE A 132 -1.41 -11.91 -7.96
C PHE A 132 -2.28 -12.46 -6.83
N LYS A 133 -3.43 -11.85 -6.59
CA LYS A 133 -4.40 -12.34 -5.58
C LYS A 133 -4.85 -13.78 -5.85
N SER A 134 -5.02 -14.15 -7.10
CA SER A 134 -5.46 -15.50 -7.45
C SER A 134 -4.41 -16.57 -7.13
N LEU A 135 -3.14 -16.17 -6.95
CA LEU A 135 -2.04 -17.07 -6.62
C LEU A 135 -1.79 -17.20 -5.12
N LEU A 136 -2.43 -16.38 -4.32
CA LEU A 136 -2.26 -16.38 -2.86
C LEU A 136 -2.97 -17.55 -2.18
#